data_28a99f869ed444a6f059a3bf02fa2543
#
_entry.id   28a99f869ed444a6f059a3bf02fa2543
#
_cell.length_a   1.000
_cell.length_b   1.000
_cell.length_c   1.000
_cell.angle_alpha   90.00
_cell.angle_beta   90.00
_cell.angle_gamma   90.00
#
_symmetry.space_group_name_H-M   'P 1'
#
loop_
_entity.id
_entity.type
_entity.pdbx_description
1 polymer ?
#
loop_
_entity_poly.entity_id
_entity_poly.type
_entity_poly.pdbx_seq_one_letter_code
_entity_poly.pdbx_strand_id
1 'polypeptide(L)'
;MKRLISTLLSVFTVIAAVQAQSRVEQLTIKSEILGAEKICSVYLPDGYDTSGESYPVLYLLHGAFGTHRSWWRTGGGELPRIAEEEIAAGRAPKMIVVMPDARGLAENKGGKNMGYFDVEGWPYETFFFQELIPYIDKKFRTIAAKDGRAIAGLSMGGGGSVVYAQRHSEVFNACYSTSGLLDHRYRYDDPARYGIEWLWSVAHNSPTEFVKNATPKELEKLRSVRWMMDCGDDDFLVDTNLRFFTEMNRAKVPVEFRIRDGVHDWKFWREALPEILRFSFKK
;
A
#
# COMPACT_ATOMS: atom_id res chain seq x y z
N MET A 1 -61.67 40.50 33.48
CA MET A 1 -60.39 39.84 33.70
C MET A 1 -60.14 38.88 32.53
N LYS A 2 -59.39 39.34 31.53
CA LYS A 2 -58.99 38.47 30.36
C LYS A 2 -57.61 37.92 30.64
N ARG A 3 -57.46 36.56 30.72
CA ARG A 3 -56.14 35.87 30.86
C ARG A 3 -55.55 35.71 29.46
N LEU A 4 -54.41 36.35 29.23
CA LEU A 4 -53.54 36.02 28.08
C LEU A 4 -52.77 34.72 28.38
N ILE A 5 -52.97 33.70 27.53
CA ILE A 5 -52.20 32.53 27.53
C ILE A 5 -51.07 32.75 26.51
N SER A 6 -49.85 32.91 27.00
CA SER A 6 -48.64 33.03 26.15
C SER A 6 -48.11 31.64 25.82
N THR A 7 -48.27 31.22 24.58
CA THR A 7 -47.74 29.94 24.09
C THR A 7 -46.29 30.14 23.63
N LEU A 8 -45.31 29.65 24.41
CA LEU A 8 -43.93 29.61 24.00
C LEU A 8 -43.78 28.50 22.95
N LEU A 9 -43.47 28.86 21.73
CA LEU A 9 -43.11 27.96 20.66
C LEU A 9 -41.58 27.69 20.74
N SER A 10 -41.17 26.53 21.27
CA SER A 10 -39.77 26.10 21.26
C SER A 10 -39.42 25.58 19.89
N VAL A 11 -38.63 26.35 19.14
CA VAL A 11 -38.04 25.91 17.85
C VAL A 11 -36.86 25.04 18.16
N PHE A 12 -37.00 23.73 18.03
CA PHE A 12 -35.89 22.80 18.02
C PHE A 12 -35.18 22.87 16.65
N THR A 13 -34.07 23.56 16.57
CA THR A 13 -33.16 23.49 15.40
C THR A 13 -32.45 22.17 15.44
N VAL A 14 -32.89 21.21 14.63
CA VAL A 14 -32.13 19.96 14.37
C VAL A 14 -30.96 20.35 13.47
N ILE A 15 -29.80 20.55 14.07
CA ILE A 15 -28.54 20.62 13.30
C ILE A 15 -28.26 19.19 12.83
N ALA A 16 -28.62 18.90 11.58
CA ALA A 16 -28.13 17.68 10.92
C ALA A 16 -26.60 17.78 10.83
N ALA A 17 -25.90 17.05 11.67
CA ALA A 17 -24.48 16.88 11.52
C ALA A 17 -24.27 16.23 10.15
N VAL A 18 -23.71 16.96 9.20
CA VAL A 18 -23.21 16.39 7.95
C VAL A 18 -22.08 15.48 8.37
N GLN A 19 -22.36 14.19 8.45
CA GLN A 19 -21.36 13.18 8.71
C GLN A 19 -20.45 13.18 7.48
N ALA A 20 -19.21 13.61 7.63
CA ALA A 20 -18.26 13.66 6.53
C ALA A 20 -17.91 12.23 6.15
N GLN A 21 -18.48 11.78 5.04
CA GLN A 21 -18.33 10.42 4.52
C GLN A 21 -16.88 10.16 4.04
N SER A 22 -16.41 8.94 4.19
CA SER A 22 -15.12 8.52 3.59
C SER A 22 -15.11 8.75 2.08
N ARG A 23 -13.94 9.06 1.55
CA ARG A 23 -13.77 9.35 0.12
C ARG A 23 -12.42 8.95 -0.42
N VAL A 24 -12.33 8.86 -1.74
CA VAL A 24 -11.08 8.73 -2.47
C VAL A 24 -10.82 10.00 -3.26
N GLU A 25 -9.73 10.68 -2.94
CA GLU A 25 -9.22 11.81 -3.70
C GLU A 25 -8.20 11.33 -4.73
N GLN A 26 -8.23 11.92 -5.93
CA GLN A 26 -7.20 11.70 -6.94
C GLN A 26 -6.30 12.93 -7.01
N LEU A 27 -5.00 12.72 -6.89
CA LEU A 27 -3.98 13.76 -6.88
C LEU A 27 -3.12 13.64 -8.11
N THR A 28 -2.72 14.78 -8.66
CA THR A 28 -1.63 14.89 -9.63
C THR A 28 -0.42 15.51 -8.93
N ILE A 29 0.69 14.79 -8.92
CA ILE A 29 1.95 15.21 -8.29
C ILE A 29 2.94 15.51 -9.39
N LYS A 30 3.37 16.76 -9.49
CA LYS A 30 4.45 17.15 -10.38
C LYS A 30 5.77 16.72 -9.75
N SER A 31 6.45 15.77 -10.39
CA SER A 31 7.73 15.25 -9.94
C SER A 31 8.86 15.90 -10.71
N GLU A 32 9.78 16.54 -10.01
CA GLU A 32 11.03 17.05 -10.59
C GLU A 32 12.02 15.88 -10.82
N ILE A 33 12.00 14.87 -9.94
CA ILE A 33 12.84 13.66 -10.03
C ILE A 33 12.52 12.86 -11.29
N LEU A 34 11.23 12.65 -11.59
CA LEU A 34 10.80 11.89 -12.77
C LEU A 34 10.67 12.77 -14.02
N GLY A 35 10.72 14.08 -13.88
CA GLY A 35 10.41 15.01 -14.97
C GLY A 35 8.97 14.84 -15.52
N ALA A 36 8.03 14.44 -14.68
CA ALA A 36 6.70 14.03 -15.11
C ALA A 36 5.62 14.28 -14.06
N GLU A 37 4.36 14.28 -14.47
CA GLU A 37 3.24 14.26 -13.55
C GLU A 37 2.87 12.81 -13.20
N LYS A 38 2.71 12.53 -11.89
CA LYS A 38 2.29 11.23 -11.38
C LYS A 38 0.93 11.33 -10.71
N ILE A 39 0.08 10.36 -11.01
CA ILE A 39 -1.24 10.26 -10.39
C ILE A 39 -1.14 9.35 -9.17
N CYS A 40 -1.85 9.76 -8.11
CA CYS A 40 -1.99 8.98 -6.88
C CYS A 40 -3.44 9.08 -6.40
N SER A 41 -4.03 7.99 -5.94
CA SER A 41 -5.30 8.01 -5.21
C SER A 41 -5.05 7.95 -3.72
N VAL A 42 -5.83 8.72 -2.95
CA VAL A 42 -5.76 8.75 -1.48
C VAL A 42 -7.15 8.53 -0.92
N TYR A 43 -7.31 7.44 -0.16
CA TYR A 43 -8.51 7.21 0.64
C TYR A 43 -8.37 7.95 1.98
N LEU A 44 -9.41 8.69 2.33
CA LEU A 44 -9.57 9.39 3.60
C LEU A 44 -10.75 8.77 4.36
N PRO A 45 -10.56 8.38 5.64
CA PRO A 45 -11.61 7.71 6.41
C PRO A 45 -12.75 8.65 6.79
N ASP A 46 -13.88 8.06 7.13
CA ASP A 46 -15.01 8.81 7.69
C ASP A 46 -14.60 9.68 8.88
N GLY A 47 -15.09 10.92 8.91
CA GLY A 47 -14.75 11.91 9.92
C GLY A 47 -13.40 12.60 9.75
N TYR A 48 -12.65 12.34 8.67
CA TYR A 48 -11.35 12.99 8.43
C TYR A 48 -11.45 14.52 8.51
N ASP A 49 -12.44 15.16 7.86
CA ASP A 49 -12.52 16.62 7.80
C ASP A 49 -12.90 17.28 9.12
N THR A 50 -13.55 16.56 10.02
CA THR A 50 -14.12 17.11 11.25
C THR A 50 -13.34 16.79 12.52
N SER A 51 -12.52 15.73 12.53
CA SER A 51 -11.85 15.26 13.76
C SER A 51 -10.67 16.12 14.19
N GLY A 52 -9.96 16.77 13.26
CA GLY A 52 -8.67 17.42 13.55
C GLY A 52 -7.52 16.48 13.90
N GLU A 53 -7.75 15.16 13.94
CA GLU A 53 -6.76 14.14 14.28
C GLU A 53 -5.74 13.91 13.16
N SER A 54 -4.57 13.40 13.52
CA SER A 54 -3.59 12.84 12.58
C SER A 54 -3.76 11.33 12.47
N TYR A 55 -3.58 10.80 11.28
CA TYR A 55 -3.87 9.42 10.93
C TYR A 55 -2.60 8.67 10.50
N PRO A 56 -2.48 7.38 10.83
CA PRO A 56 -1.46 6.54 10.22
C PRO A 56 -1.71 6.36 8.72
N VAL A 57 -0.65 6.09 7.97
CA VAL A 57 -0.67 6.02 6.50
C VAL A 57 -0.25 4.64 6.02
N LEU A 58 -1.12 3.96 5.28
CA LEU A 58 -0.82 2.76 4.54
C LEU A 58 -0.51 3.12 3.07
N TYR A 59 0.70 2.83 2.61
CA TYR A 59 1.04 2.87 1.18
C TYR A 59 0.68 1.51 0.57
N LEU A 60 -0.28 1.49 -0.38
CA LEU A 60 -0.86 0.27 -0.92
C LEU A 60 -0.57 0.14 -2.43
N LEU A 61 0.37 -0.73 -2.78
CA LEU A 61 0.97 -0.84 -4.10
C LEU A 61 0.21 -1.82 -5.00
N HIS A 62 -0.04 -1.41 -6.25
CA HIS A 62 -0.73 -2.25 -7.23
C HIS A 62 0.22 -3.27 -7.90
N GLY A 63 -0.33 -4.31 -8.50
CA GLY A 63 0.41 -5.29 -9.29
C GLY A 63 0.75 -4.83 -10.70
N ALA A 64 1.42 -5.70 -11.45
CA ALA A 64 1.71 -5.49 -12.85
C ALA A 64 0.42 -5.15 -13.64
N PHE A 65 0.55 -4.23 -14.60
CA PHE A 65 -0.56 -3.71 -15.42
C PHE A 65 -1.67 -2.98 -14.65
N GLY A 66 -1.51 -2.83 -13.33
CA GLY A 66 -2.40 -2.06 -12.46
C GLY A 66 -2.18 -0.55 -12.56
N THR A 67 -2.97 0.19 -11.78
CA THR A 67 -2.92 1.65 -11.70
C THR A 67 -3.23 2.10 -10.26
N HIS A 68 -3.13 3.39 -9.97
CA HIS A 68 -3.60 3.98 -8.73
C HIS A 68 -5.06 3.65 -8.36
N ARG A 69 -5.88 3.15 -9.34
CA ARG A 69 -7.29 2.80 -9.14
C ARG A 69 -7.51 1.34 -8.74
N SER A 70 -6.52 0.49 -8.91
CA SER A 70 -6.66 -0.97 -8.80
C SER A 70 -7.25 -1.41 -7.47
N TRP A 71 -6.83 -0.82 -6.37
CA TRP A 71 -7.28 -1.19 -5.05
C TRP A 71 -8.64 -0.61 -4.64
N TRP A 72 -9.10 0.48 -5.26
CA TRP A 72 -10.36 1.09 -4.84
C TRP A 72 -11.53 0.93 -5.82
N ARG A 73 -11.27 0.59 -7.10
CA ARG A 73 -12.33 0.39 -8.09
C ARG A 73 -13.19 -0.85 -7.81
N THR A 74 -14.45 -0.81 -8.26
CA THR A 74 -15.36 -1.97 -8.29
C THR A 74 -14.76 -3.09 -9.16
N GLY A 75 -14.85 -4.34 -8.67
CA GLY A 75 -14.23 -5.50 -9.32
C GLY A 75 -12.70 -5.55 -9.19
N GLY A 76 -12.10 -4.59 -8.48
CA GLY A 76 -10.74 -4.63 -7.98
C GLY A 76 -10.71 -4.88 -6.48
N GLY A 77 -9.96 -4.07 -5.73
CA GLY A 77 -9.83 -4.20 -4.27
C GLY A 77 -11.05 -3.75 -3.47
N GLU A 78 -11.87 -2.84 -4.00
CA GLU A 78 -13.04 -2.28 -3.31
C GLU A 78 -12.72 -1.66 -1.93
N LEU A 79 -11.52 -1.09 -1.81
CA LEU A 79 -10.96 -0.58 -0.56
C LEU A 79 -11.90 0.29 0.28
N PRO A 80 -12.66 1.28 -0.26
CA PRO A 80 -13.49 2.13 0.59
C PRO A 80 -14.53 1.33 1.37
N ARG A 81 -15.24 0.41 0.71
CA ARG A 81 -16.24 -0.44 1.35
C ARG A 81 -15.62 -1.30 2.45
N ILE A 82 -14.53 -2.00 2.12
CA ILE A 82 -13.87 -2.92 3.05
C ILE A 82 -13.25 -2.16 4.23
N ALA A 83 -12.64 -1.00 3.98
CA ALA A 83 -12.04 -0.19 5.04
C ALA A 83 -13.12 0.30 6.03
N GLU A 84 -14.26 0.81 5.52
CA GLU A 84 -15.36 1.24 6.39
C GLU A 84 -15.94 0.08 7.21
N GLU A 85 -16.10 -1.10 6.62
CA GLU A 85 -16.56 -2.30 7.33
C GLU A 85 -15.60 -2.70 8.46
N GLU A 86 -14.28 -2.66 8.21
CA GLU A 86 -13.26 -3.02 9.19
C GLU A 86 -13.13 -1.97 10.31
N ILE A 87 -13.21 -0.70 9.96
CA ILE A 87 -13.15 0.43 10.90
C ILE A 87 -14.41 0.46 11.78
N ALA A 88 -15.60 0.33 11.18
CA ALA A 88 -16.86 0.34 11.93
C ALA A 88 -16.97 -0.84 12.90
N ALA A 89 -16.39 -1.99 12.54
CA ALA A 89 -16.34 -3.16 13.40
C ALA A 89 -15.22 -3.09 14.47
N GLY A 90 -14.43 -2.02 14.52
CA GLY A 90 -13.32 -1.85 15.45
C GLY A 90 -12.14 -2.81 15.20
N ARG A 91 -12.07 -3.47 14.03
CA ARG A 91 -10.99 -4.41 13.70
C ARG A 91 -9.77 -3.73 13.08
N ALA A 92 -9.95 -2.59 12.42
CA ALA A 92 -8.85 -1.76 11.92
C ALA A 92 -9.01 -0.32 12.46
N PRO A 93 -7.90 0.40 12.69
CA PRO A 93 -7.97 1.81 13.03
C PRO A 93 -8.33 2.66 11.80
N LYS A 94 -8.84 3.86 12.02
CA LYS A 94 -8.94 4.85 10.95
C LYS A 94 -7.53 5.15 10.42
N MET A 95 -7.37 5.16 9.10
CA MET A 95 -6.10 5.40 8.43
C MET A 95 -6.28 6.09 7.09
N ILE A 96 -5.25 6.75 6.63
CA ILE A 96 -5.12 7.23 5.24
C ILE A 96 -4.53 6.08 4.42
N VAL A 97 -5.07 5.80 3.21
CA VAL A 97 -4.46 4.83 2.30
C VAL A 97 -4.03 5.51 1.02
N VAL A 98 -2.75 5.45 0.72
CA VAL A 98 -2.11 6.07 -0.44
C VAL A 98 -1.85 5.00 -1.50
N MET A 99 -2.41 5.18 -2.69
CA MET A 99 -2.34 4.23 -3.81
C MET A 99 -1.66 4.92 -5.00
N PRO A 100 -0.32 4.86 -5.09
CA PRO A 100 0.42 5.50 -6.19
C PRO A 100 0.32 4.70 -7.48
N ASP A 101 0.54 5.36 -8.62
CA ASP A 101 0.66 4.74 -9.93
C ASP A 101 2.15 4.55 -10.28
N ALA A 102 2.59 3.30 -10.43
CA ALA A 102 3.98 2.97 -10.76
C ALA A 102 4.25 2.86 -12.27
N ARG A 103 3.27 3.16 -13.13
CA ARG A 103 3.48 3.10 -14.59
C ARG A 103 4.37 4.24 -15.06
N GLY A 104 5.16 3.97 -16.11
CA GLY A 104 5.87 5.00 -16.86
C GLY A 104 4.93 5.87 -17.71
N LEU A 105 5.48 6.89 -18.33
CA LEU A 105 4.76 7.74 -19.29
C LEU A 105 4.50 7.00 -20.59
N ALA A 106 3.37 7.31 -21.25
CA ALA A 106 3.00 6.75 -22.52
C ALA A 106 4.06 7.03 -23.61
N GLU A 107 4.61 8.22 -23.61
CA GLU A 107 5.59 8.69 -24.59
C GLU A 107 6.90 7.89 -24.54
N ASN A 108 7.38 7.58 -23.35
CA ASN A 108 8.67 6.89 -23.19
C ASN A 108 8.53 5.39 -23.01
N LYS A 109 7.45 4.92 -22.36
CA LYS A 109 7.30 3.50 -21.97
C LYS A 109 5.92 2.94 -22.28
N GLY A 110 5.09 3.65 -23.05
CA GLY A 110 3.77 3.20 -23.46
C GLY A 110 2.82 2.91 -22.30
N GLY A 111 2.96 3.61 -21.17
CA GLY A 111 2.22 3.32 -19.94
C GLY A 111 2.57 1.98 -19.29
N LYS A 112 3.68 1.35 -19.73
CA LYS A 112 4.09 0.01 -19.29
C LYS A 112 4.47 -0.02 -17.81
N ASN A 113 4.51 -1.23 -17.28
CA ASN A 113 5.08 -1.50 -15.96
C ASN A 113 6.55 -1.12 -15.93
N MET A 114 6.87 -0.11 -15.14
CA MET A 114 8.25 0.25 -14.84
C MET A 114 8.72 -0.34 -13.52
N GLY A 115 7.82 -0.97 -12.75
CA GLY A 115 8.08 -1.43 -11.40
C GLY A 115 8.13 -0.26 -10.40
N TYR A 116 8.60 -0.58 -9.21
CA TYR A 116 8.68 0.37 -8.08
C TYR A 116 10.12 0.83 -7.80
N PHE A 117 11.08 0.47 -8.65
CA PHE A 117 12.51 0.68 -8.41
C PHE A 117 13.08 1.75 -9.33
N ASP A 118 14.27 2.20 -9.00
CA ASP A 118 15.03 3.08 -9.86
C ASP A 118 15.57 2.29 -11.06
N VAL A 119 15.24 2.75 -12.25
CA VAL A 119 15.80 2.31 -13.52
C VAL A 119 16.33 3.52 -14.27
N GLU A 120 17.18 3.31 -15.25
CA GLU A 120 17.75 4.39 -16.06
C GLU A 120 16.63 5.25 -16.67
N GLY A 121 16.69 6.56 -16.43
CA GLY A 121 15.69 7.53 -16.88
C GLY A 121 14.33 7.46 -16.16
N TRP A 122 14.19 6.61 -15.14
CA TRP A 122 12.95 6.51 -14.35
C TRP A 122 13.22 6.14 -12.89
N PRO A 123 13.75 7.04 -12.05
CA PRO A 123 14.11 6.79 -10.66
C PRO A 123 12.89 6.81 -9.72
N TYR A 124 12.04 5.78 -9.82
CA TYR A 124 10.74 5.74 -9.14
C TYR A 124 10.85 5.54 -7.62
N GLU A 125 11.80 4.75 -7.14
CA GLU A 125 12.06 4.58 -5.70
C GLU A 125 12.49 5.92 -5.09
N THR A 126 13.40 6.63 -5.77
CA THR A 126 13.84 7.97 -5.35
C THR A 126 12.66 8.95 -5.30
N PHE A 127 11.79 8.97 -6.32
CA PHE A 127 10.55 9.77 -6.30
C PHE A 127 9.66 9.40 -5.11
N PHE A 128 9.47 8.11 -4.84
CA PHE A 128 8.57 7.65 -3.78
C PHE A 128 9.00 8.18 -2.41
N PHE A 129 10.30 8.11 -2.10
CA PHE A 129 10.81 8.52 -0.80
C PHE A 129 11.10 10.01 -0.68
N GLN A 130 11.54 10.67 -1.74
CA GLN A 130 11.96 12.07 -1.69
C GLN A 130 10.86 13.07 -2.08
N GLU A 131 9.85 12.64 -2.84
CA GLU A 131 8.76 13.53 -3.26
C GLU A 131 7.38 13.04 -2.79
N LEU A 132 7.00 11.78 -3.04
CA LEU A 132 5.65 11.30 -2.74
C LEU A 132 5.36 11.30 -1.22
N ILE A 133 6.19 10.67 -0.40
CA ILE A 133 5.99 10.64 1.06
C ILE A 133 5.94 12.05 1.64
N PRO A 134 6.93 12.94 1.39
CA PRO A 134 6.87 14.31 1.88
C PRO A 134 5.66 15.11 1.40
N TYR A 135 5.23 14.90 0.16
CA TYR A 135 4.04 15.54 -0.39
C TYR A 135 2.77 15.11 0.38
N ILE A 136 2.61 13.81 0.66
CA ILE A 136 1.48 13.28 1.43
C ILE A 136 1.49 13.83 2.85
N ASP A 137 2.63 13.81 3.53
CA ASP A 137 2.77 14.33 4.89
C ASP A 137 2.47 15.83 5.00
N LYS A 138 2.84 16.61 3.97
CA LYS A 138 2.54 18.04 3.91
C LYS A 138 1.06 18.33 3.63
N LYS A 139 0.42 17.49 2.80
CA LYS A 139 -0.94 17.73 2.33
C LYS A 139 -2.01 17.22 3.28
N PHE A 140 -1.75 16.13 3.98
CA PHE A 140 -2.70 15.47 4.86
C PHE A 140 -2.22 15.43 6.31
N ARG A 141 -3.16 15.27 7.24
CA ARG A 141 -2.84 15.09 8.66
C ARG A 141 -2.35 13.66 8.91
N THR A 142 -1.09 13.42 8.66
CA THR A 142 -0.43 12.13 8.85
C THR A 142 0.29 12.07 10.20
N ILE A 143 0.46 10.83 10.71
CA ILE A 143 1.46 10.54 11.73
C ILE A 143 2.78 10.31 11.00
N ALA A 144 3.54 11.39 10.77
CA ALA A 144 4.74 11.43 9.95
C ALA A 144 5.97 10.79 10.65
N ALA A 145 5.81 9.56 11.15
CA ALA A 145 6.83 8.79 11.86
C ALA A 145 6.74 7.31 11.45
N LYS A 146 7.77 6.52 11.74
CA LYS A 146 7.82 5.10 11.43
C LYS A 146 6.58 4.36 11.94
N ASP A 147 6.19 4.57 13.20
CA ASP A 147 5.05 3.90 13.82
C ASP A 147 3.71 4.29 13.16
N GLY A 148 3.66 5.41 12.47
CA GLY A 148 2.52 5.87 11.70
C GLY A 148 2.54 5.44 10.23
N ARG A 149 3.51 4.65 9.76
CA ARG A 149 3.59 4.24 8.35
C ARG A 149 3.67 2.73 8.19
N ALA A 150 2.87 2.21 7.28
CA ALA A 150 2.92 0.82 6.82
C ALA A 150 2.94 0.79 5.28
N ILE A 151 3.41 -0.31 4.73
CA ILE A 151 3.41 -0.54 3.30
C ILE A 151 2.86 -1.94 2.99
N ALA A 152 2.07 -2.05 1.94
CA ALA A 152 1.54 -3.32 1.46
C ALA A 152 1.36 -3.32 -0.05
N GLY A 153 1.23 -4.50 -0.63
CA GLY A 153 0.95 -4.60 -2.06
C GLY A 153 0.71 -6.01 -2.54
N LEU A 154 0.25 -6.12 -3.78
CA LEU A 154 0.01 -7.39 -4.45
C LEU A 154 1.00 -7.61 -5.60
N SER A 155 1.41 -8.86 -5.83
CA SER A 155 2.20 -9.26 -7.01
C SER A 155 3.48 -8.41 -7.14
N MET A 156 3.66 -7.67 -8.24
CA MET A 156 4.73 -6.68 -8.41
C MET A 156 4.78 -5.68 -7.25
N GLY A 157 3.63 -5.18 -6.78
CA GLY A 157 3.54 -4.28 -5.63
C GLY A 157 3.84 -4.98 -4.30
N GLY A 158 3.58 -6.28 -4.18
CA GLY A 158 4.00 -7.10 -3.06
C GLY A 158 5.53 -7.16 -2.96
N GLY A 159 6.21 -7.41 -4.08
CA GLY A 159 7.67 -7.35 -4.17
C GLY A 159 8.21 -5.95 -3.87
N GLY A 160 7.61 -4.92 -4.47
CA GLY A 160 7.99 -3.52 -4.20
C GLY A 160 7.86 -3.13 -2.73
N SER A 161 6.77 -3.54 -2.08
CA SER A 161 6.56 -3.29 -0.65
C SER A 161 7.65 -3.92 0.21
N VAL A 162 8.03 -5.16 -0.09
CA VAL A 162 9.07 -5.87 0.66
C VAL A 162 10.43 -5.20 0.46
N VAL A 163 10.82 -4.88 -0.79
CA VAL A 163 12.09 -4.20 -1.06
C VAL A 163 12.17 -2.84 -0.39
N TYR A 164 11.08 -2.06 -0.45
CA TYR A 164 11.03 -0.76 0.21
C TYR A 164 11.19 -0.89 1.73
N ALA A 165 10.49 -1.82 2.35
CA ALA A 165 10.62 -2.05 3.79
C ALA A 165 11.98 -2.64 4.19
N GLN A 166 12.66 -3.38 3.31
CA GLN A 166 14.03 -3.87 3.52
C GLN A 166 15.06 -2.72 3.50
N ARG A 167 14.97 -1.85 2.50
CA ARG A 167 15.94 -0.75 2.29
C ARG A 167 15.70 0.44 3.22
N HIS A 168 14.42 0.71 3.52
CA HIS A 168 13.94 1.86 4.28
C HIS A 168 13.20 1.44 5.54
N SER A 169 13.78 0.52 6.28
CA SER A 169 13.20 -0.03 7.52
C SER A 169 12.98 1.01 8.62
N GLU A 170 13.63 2.17 8.51
CA GLU A 170 13.39 3.34 9.38
C GLU A 170 12.10 4.10 9.03
N VAL A 171 11.52 3.86 7.86
CA VAL A 171 10.31 4.56 7.39
C VAL A 171 9.04 3.80 7.78
N PHE A 172 9.06 2.45 7.72
CA PHE A 172 7.87 1.62 7.89
C PHE A 172 7.93 0.74 9.13
N ASN A 173 6.84 0.67 9.89
CA ASN A 173 6.71 -0.25 11.02
C ASN A 173 6.19 -1.64 10.61
N ALA A 174 5.47 -1.73 9.48
CA ALA A 174 4.86 -2.97 9.01
C ALA A 174 4.90 -3.07 7.48
N CYS A 175 5.09 -4.28 6.99
CA CYS A 175 5.05 -4.64 5.57
C CYS A 175 4.16 -5.87 5.36
N TYR A 176 3.19 -5.77 4.44
CA TYR A 176 2.36 -6.89 4.03
C TYR A 176 2.49 -7.15 2.53
N SER A 177 2.81 -8.39 2.16
CA SER A 177 2.91 -8.80 0.76
C SER A 177 1.89 -9.90 0.45
N THR A 178 0.96 -9.65 -0.47
CA THR A 178 0.04 -10.67 -0.97
C THR A 178 0.44 -11.12 -2.37
N SER A 179 0.56 -12.44 -2.59
CA SER A 179 1.02 -13.00 -3.88
C SER A 179 2.28 -12.31 -4.41
N GLY A 180 3.25 -12.00 -3.55
CA GLY A 180 4.37 -11.13 -3.86
C GLY A 180 5.36 -11.71 -4.88
N LEU A 181 5.90 -10.86 -5.76
CA LEU A 181 7.04 -11.20 -6.61
C LEU A 181 8.32 -11.05 -5.80
N LEU A 182 8.77 -12.13 -5.15
CA LEU A 182 9.80 -12.11 -4.11
C LEU A 182 11.12 -12.79 -4.49
N ASP A 183 11.18 -13.40 -5.67
CA ASP A 183 12.42 -13.98 -6.21
C ASP A 183 12.51 -13.73 -7.71
N HIS A 184 13.64 -13.19 -8.18
CA HIS A 184 13.88 -12.88 -9.58
C HIS A 184 14.12 -14.11 -10.45
N ARG A 185 14.42 -15.27 -9.87
CA ARG A 185 14.74 -16.51 -10.61
C ARG A 185 13.53 -17.12 -11.29
N TYR A 186 12.35 -16.53 -11.14
CA TYR A 186 11.13 -17.04 -11.73
C TYR A 186 10.86 -16.40 -13.08
N ARG A 187 11.09 -17.14 -14.15
CA ARG A 187 10.64 -17.05 -15.55
C ARG A 187 10.08 -15.70 -16.05
N TYR A 188 10.83 -14.64 -15.95
CA TYR A 188 10.53 -13.40 -16.66
C TYR A 188 11.55 -13.21 -17.78
N ASP A 189 11.70 -14.23 -18.63
CA ASP A 189 12.66 -14.31 -19.73
C ASP A 189 12.06 -13.83 -21.08
N ASP A 190 10.83 -13.30 -21.06
CA ASP A 190 10.17 -12.75 -22.25
C ASP A 190 10.18 -11.22 -22.30
N PRO A 191 11.21 -10.59 -22.91
CA PRO A 191 11.28 -9.14 -23.05
C PRO A 191 10.15 -8.55 -23.91
N ALA A 192 9.57 -9.33 -24.83
CA ALA A 192 8.48 -8.87 -25.66
C ALA A 192 7.21 -8.64 -24.83
N ARG A 193 6.99 -9.45 -23.81
CA ARG A 193 5.83 -9.35 -22.92
C ARG A 193 6.01 -8.31 -21.83
N TYR A 194 7.19 -8.24 -21.19
CA TYR A 194 7.39 -7.46 -19.96
C TYR A 194 8.20 -6.18 -20.17
N GLY A 195 8.99 -6.10 -21.23
CA GLY A 195 9.97 -5.05 -21.44
C GLY A 195 11.28 -5.32 -20.68
N ILE A 196 12.38 -4.95 -21.30
CA ILE A 196 13.70 -5.30 -20.79
C ILE A 196 14.06 -4.56 -19.50
N GLU A 197 13.62 -3.32 -19.36
CA GLU A 197 13.86 -2.49 -18.17
C GLU A 197 13.15 -3.06 -16.94
N TRP A 198 11.95 -3.58 -17.14
CA TRP A 198 11.20 -4.22 -16.06
C TRP A 198 11.85 -5.53 -15.60
N LEU A 199 12.26 -6.38 -16.55
CA LEU A 199 12.98 -7.62 -16.26
C LEU A 199 14.27 -7.35 -15.49
N TRP A 200 15.02 -6.34 -15.94
CA TRP A 200 16.27 -5.93 -15.31
C TRP A 200 16.02 -5.41 -13.88
N SER A 201 15.01 -4.58 -13.71
CA SER A 201 14.59 -4.07 -12.40
C SER A 201 14.22 -5.21 -11.43
N VAL A 202 13.43 -6.19 -11.88
CA VAL A 202 13.09 -7.37 -11.06
C VAL A 202 14.31 -8.17 -10.69
N ALA A 203 15.22 -8.41 -11.64
CA ALA A 203 16.44 -9.19 -11.41
C ALA A 203 17.36 -8.56 -10.37
N HIS A 204 17.51 -7.23 -10.37
CA HIS A 204 18.38 -6.50 -9.46
C HIS A 204 17.75 -6.20 -8.08
N ASN A 205 16.45 -6.40 -7.94
CA ASN A 205 15.70 -6.04 -6.73
C ASN A 205 15.05 -7.27 -6.08
N SER A 206 15.73 -8.43 -6.06
CA SER A 206 15.19 -9.63 -5.41
C SER A 206 15.17 -9.51 -3.89
N PRO A 207 14.00 -9.50 -3.24
CA PRO A 207 13.88 -9.51 -1.79
C PRO A 207 14.56 -10.72 -1.15
N THR A 208 14.47 -11.89 -1.80
CA THR A 208 15.06 -13.15 -1.32
C THR A 208 16.59 -13.09 -1.28
N GLU A 209 17.20 -12.60 -2.37
CA GLU A 209 18.66 -12.45 -2.42
C GLU A 209 19.16 -11.37 -1.44
N PHE A 210 18.38 -10.33 -1.20
CA PHE A 210 18.70 -9.34 -0.15
C PHE A 210 18.86 -10.02 1.21
N VAL A 211 17.88 -10.82 1.65
CA VAL A 211 17.94 -11.50 2.96
C VAL A 211 19.10 -12.48 3.05
N LYS A 212 19.35 -13.25 1.98
CA LYS A 212 20.47 -14.23 1.93
C LYS A 212 21.84 -13.58 2.12
N ASN A 213 22.01 -12.37 1.61
CA ASN A 213 23.28 -11.66 1.59
C ASN A 213 23.34 -10.54 2.64
N ALA A 214 22.29 -10.39 3.47
CA ALA A 214 22.17 -9.32 4.44
C ALA A 214 23.23 -9.41 5.54
N THR A 215 23.86 -8.29 5.86
CA THR A 215 24.76 -8.14 6.98
C THR A 215 24.02 -8.25 8.32
N PRO A 216 24.71 -8.55 9.44
CA PRO A 216 24.07 -8.56 10.76
C PRO A 216 23.31 -7.27 11.10
N LYS A 217 23.84 -6.11 10.67
CA LYS A 217 23.20 -4.79 10.89
C LYS A 217 21.91 -4.64 10.08
N GLU A 218 21.90 -5.13 8.83
CA GLU A 218 20.68 -5.14 8.01
C GLU A 218 19.64 -6.09 8.57
N LEU A 219 20.04 -7.28 9.02
CA LEU A 219 19.13 -8.22 9.69
C LEU A 219 18.50 -7.63 10.97
N GLU A 220 19.25 -6.85 11.74
CA GLU A 220 18.71 -6.14 12.90
C GLU A 220 17.65 -5.11 12.48
N LYS A 221 17.91 -4.35 11.42
CA LYS A 221 16.93 -3.43 10.81
C LYS A 221 15.67 -4.16 10.35
N LEU A 222 15.80 -5.32 9.69
CA LEU A 222 14.64 -6.11 9.28
C LEU A 222 13.78 -6.55 10.47
N ARG A 223 14.39 -6.90 11.60
CA ARG A 223 13.68 -7.27 12.84
C ARG A 223 12.89 -6.12 13.46
N SER A 224 13.17 -4.89 13.07
CA SER A 224 12.43 -3.70 13.53
C SER A 224 11.15 -3.43 12.73
N VAL A 225 10.87 -4.22 11.69
CA VAL A 225 9.65 -4.16 10.88
C VAL A 225 8.83 -5.41 11.17
N ARG A 226 7.51 -5.26 11.25
CA ARG A 226 6.59 -6.40 11.29
C ARG A 226 6.30 -6.87 9.87
N TRP A 227 6.47 -8.17 9.65
CA TRP A 227 6.33 -8.75 8.31
C TRP A 227 5.17 -9.73 8.27
N MET A 228 4.33 -9.59 7.27
CA MET A 228 3.29 -10.56 6.95
C MET A 228 3.21 -10.81 5.46
N MET A 229 2.94 -12.05 5.11
CA MET A 229 2.77 -12.49 3.73
C MET A 229 1.58 -13.44 3.62
N ASP A 230 0.92 -13.43 2.48
CA ASP A 230 0.04 -14.52 2.07
C ASP A 230 0.15 -14.80 0.57
N CYS A 231 -0.18 -16.04 0.19
CA CYS A 231 -0.20 -16.47 -1.21
C CYS A 231 -1.24 -17.56 -1.39
N GLY A 232 -1.85 -17.62 -2.57
CA GLY A 232 -2.68 -18.74 -2.97
C GLY A 232 -1.82 -20.00 -3.17
N ASP A 233 -2.36 -21.17 -2.86
CA ASP A 233 -1.68 -22.45 -3.08
C ASP A 233 -1.56 -22.81 -4.58
N ASP A 234 -2.51 -22.32 -5.40
CA ASP A 234 -2.49 -22.44 -6.87
C ASP A 234 -1.95 -21.17 -7.56
N ASP A 235 -1.36 -20.23 -6.81
CA ASP A 235 -0.72 -19.03 -7.37
C ASP A 235 0.64 -19.38 -7.97
N PHE A 236 0.91 -18.95 -9.21
CA PHE A 236 2.19 -19.21 -9.88
C PHE A 236 3.42 -18.59 -9.17
N LEU A 237 3.22 -17.71 -8.20
CA LEU A 237 4.26 -17.13 -7.36
C LEU A 237 4.41 -17.82 -5.99
N VAL A 238 3.67 -18.91 -5.71
CA VAL A 238 3.74 -19.59 -4.41
C VAL A 238 5.16 -20.02 -4.06
N ASP A 239 5.92 -20.57 -5.02
CA ASP A 239 7.31 -20.97 -4.82
C ASP A 239 8.21 -19.80 -4.40
N THR A 240 8.04 -18.61 -4.99
CA THR A 240 8.84 -17.44 -4.65
C THR A 240 8.56 -16.96 -3.25
N ASN A 241 7.30 -17.03 -2.82
CA ASN A 241 6.88 -16.69 -1.47
C ASN A 241 7.42 -17.68 -0.44
N LEU A 242 7.37 -18.99 -0.72
CA LEU A 242 7.97 -20.03 0.13
C LEU A 242 9.48 -19.87 0.30
N ARG A 243 10.21 -19.52 -0.77
CA ARG A 243 11.66 -19.27 -0.73
C ARG A 243 11.98 -18.07 0.13
N PHE A 244 11.28 -16.96 -0.05
CA PHE A 244 11.49 -15.77 0.77
C PHE A 244 11.21 -16.06 2.25
N PHE A 245 10.09 -16.70 2.56
CA PHE A 245 9.76 -17.13 3.92
C PHE A 245 10.87 -17.99 4.53
N THR A 246 11.41 -18.94 3.77
CA THR A 246 12.50 -19.81 4.21
C THR A 246 13.75 -19.00 4.57
N GLU A 247 14.15 -18.03 3.72
CA GLU A 247 15.34 -17.20 3.98
C GLU A 247 15.11 -16.25 5.18
N MET A 248 13.92 -15.68 5.34
CA MET A 248 13.57 -14.89 6.54
C MET A 248 13.71 -15.71 7.83
N ASN A 249 13.22 -16.96 7.82
CA ASN A 249 13.34 -17.87 8.96
C ASN A 249 14.80 -18.25 9.24
N ARG A 250 15.61 -18.58 8.22
CA ARG A 250 17.04 -18.85 8.37
C ARG A 250 17.79 -17.67 8.97
N ALA A 251 17.43 -16.46 8.54
CA ALA A 251 17.98 -15.21 9.06
C ALA A 251 17.44 -14.81 10.44
N LYS A 252 16.50 -15.58 11.02
CA LYS A 252 15.81 -15.28 12.29
C LYS A 252 15.13 -13.92 12.28
N VAL A 253 14.55 -13.54 11.15
CA VAL A 253 13.67 -12.38 11.03
C VAL A 253 12.24 -12.87 11.17
N PRO A 254 11.49 -12.44 12.19
CA PRO A 254 10.10 -12.87 12.37
C PRO A 254 9.22 -12.46 11.18
N VAL A 255 8.46 -13.41 10.65
CA VAL A 255 7.52 -13.17 9.55
C VAL A 255 6.31 -14.08 9.71
N GLU A 256 5.11 -13.53 9.62
CA GLU A 256 3.88 -14.31 9.51
C GLU A 256 3.69 -14.69 8.03
N PHE A 257 3.39 -15.96 7.77
CA PHE A 257 3.10 -16.41 6.41
C PHE A 257 1.86 -17.32 6.40
N ARG A 258 0.94 -17.05 5.48
CA ARG A 258 -0.27 -17.85 5.29
C ARG A 258 -0.37 -18.30 3.84
N ILE A 259 -0.61 -19.59 3.64
CA ILE A 259 -1.06 -20.14 2.36
C ILE A 259 -2.55 -20.41 2.49
N ARG A 260 -3.33 -19.95 1.52
CA ARG A 260 -4.79 -20.11 1.46
C ARG A 260 -5.18 -20.66 0.10
N ASP A 261 -6.32 -21.36 0.04
CA ASP A 261 -6.94 -21.75 -1.24
C ASP A 261 -7.12 -20.53 -2.14
N GLY A 262 -6.61 -20.58 -3.37
CA GLY A 262 -6.75 -19.49 -4.34
C GLY A 262 -5.63 -19.35 -5.35
N VAL A 263 -5.89 -18.49 -6.33
CA VAL A 263 -5.04 -18.21 -7.48
C VAL A 263 -4.61 -16.74 -7.51
N HIS A 264 -3.81 -16.35 -8.52
CA HIS A 264 -3.31 -15.00 -8.71
C HIS A 264 -4.38 -14.05 -9.27
N ASP A 265 -5.39 -13.70 -8.49
CA ASP A 265 -6.53 -12.90 -8.95
C ASP A 265 -7.09 -11.91 -7.92
N TRP A 266 -8.02 -11.06 -8.39
CA TRP A 266 -8.66 -10.06 -7.52
C TRP A 266 -9.58 -10.64 -6.47
N LYS A 267 -10.08 -11.87 -6.60
CA LYS A 267 -10.85 -12.51 -5.53
C LYS A 267 -9.94 -12.75 -4.33
N PHE A 268 -8.79 -13.39 -4.56
CA PHE A 268 -7.81 -13.67 -3.53
C PHE A 268 -7.32 -12.40 -2.82
N TRP A 269 -6.93 -11.37 -3.59
CA TRP A 269 -6.37 -10.13 -3.03
C TRP A 269 -7.42 -9.28 -2.32
N ARG A 270 -8.68 -9.31 -2.75
CA ARG A 270 -9.78 -8.64 -2.06
C ARG A 270 -10.06 -9.30 -0.71
N GLU A 271 -9.96 -10.62 -0.63
CA GLU A 271 -10.09 -11.38 0.63
C GLU A 271 -8.89 -11.15 1.58
N ALA A 272 -7.71 -10.78 1.06
CA ALA A 272 -6.55 -10.39 1.85
C ALA A 272 -6.68 -8.97 2.45
N LEU A 273 -7.42 -8.07 1.80
CA LEU A 273 -7.45 -6.65 2.16
C LEU A 273 -7.89 -6.38 3.61
N PRO A 274 -8.90 -7.03 4.19
CA PRO A 274 -9.23 -6.89 5.62
C PRO A 274 -8.04 -7.15 6.53
N GLU A 275 -7.27 -8.22 6.26
CA GLU A 275 -6.09 -8.55 7.07
C GLU A 275 -4.95 -7.55 6.86
N ILE A 276 -4.74 -7.06 5.64
CA ILE A 276 -3.78 -5.98 5.35
C ILE A 276 -4.09 -4.75 6.22
N LEU A 277 -5.35 -4.33 6.28
CA LEU A 277 -5.78 -3.16 7.07
C LEU A 277 -5.57 -3.38 8.57
N ARG A 278 -5.93 -4.56 9.09
CA ARG A 278 -5.75 -4.93 10.51
C ARG A 278 -4.28 -5.00 10.89
N PHE A 279 -3.48 -5.68 10.06
CA PHE A 279 -2.07 -5.90 10.34
C PHE A 279 -1.24 -4.62 10.32
N SER A 280 -1.56 -3.69 9.41
CA SER A 280 -0.77 -2.48 9.16
C SER A 280 -0.50 -1.67 10.43
N PHE A 281 -1.47 -1.56 11.35
CA PHE A 281 -1.37 -0.76 12.58
C PHE A 281 -1.86 -1.50 13.82
N LYS A 282 -1.78 -2.83 13.81
CA LYS A 282 -2.05 -3.66 14.99
C LYS A 282 -1.10 -3.25 16.12
N LYS A 283 -1.67 -2.90 17.27
CA LYS A 283 -0.93 -2.65 18.51
C LYS A 283 -0.50 -3.95 19.14
#